data_71f495fa9b93bec722d59009c8b3704e
#
_entry.id   71f495fa9b93bec722d59009c8b3704e
#
_cell.length_a   1.000
_cell.length_b   1.000
_cell.length_c   1.000
_cell.angle_alpha   90.00
_cell.angle_beta   90.00
_cell.angle_gamma   90.00
#
_symmetry.space_group_name_H-M   'P 1'
#
loop_
_entity.id
_entity.type
_entity.pdbx_description
1 polymer ?
#
loop_
_entity_poly.entity_id
_entity_poly.type
_entity_poly.pdbx_seq_one_letter_code
_entity_poly.pdbx_strand_id
1 'polypeptide(L)'
;LIQLGLSRCGYSAAESLAQQAFAVYFAARNDVELFAGTHTQLSALKQNYQIGALTNGNADLAQVGIDHLFDFYFNSAQIGVSKPHPDFFATALAHTGLGAESFIHVGDHPEHDIIGAQAAGMRTIWMNSQHIPWPAGQTRPCAEIQHLDQLSDAVADIHAH
;
A
#
# COMPACT_ATOMS: atom_id res chain seq x y z
N LEU A 1 -4.34 23.42 0.47
CA LEU A 1 -4.09 23.96 -0.89
C LEU A 1 -5.37 24.48 -1.54
N ILE A 2 -6.48 23.72 -1.58
CA ILE A 2 -7.76 24.11 -2.20
C ILE A 2 -8.27 25.42 -1.59
N GLN A 3 -8.37 25.51 -0.28
CA GLN A 3 -8.81 26.71 0.42
C GLN A 3 -7.98 27.95 0.05
N LEU A 4 -6.65 27.82 0.01
CA LEU A 4 -5.75 28.91 -0.36
C LEU A 4 -5.98 29.37 -1.80
N GLY A 5 -6.19 28.42 -2.73
CA GLY A 5 -6.52 28.74 -4.11
C GLY A 5 -7.84 29.51 -4.23
N LEU A 6 -8.90 29.03 -3.57
CA LEU A 6 -10.21 29.68 -3.55
C LEU A 6 -10.14 31.10 -2.95
N SER A 7 -9.41 31.26 -1.83
CA SER A 7 -9.23 32.59 -1.21
C SER A 7 -8.51 33.56 -2.15
N ARG A 8 -7.48 33.12 -2.87
CA ARG A 8 -6.76 33.91 -3.86
C ARG A 8 -7.63 34.31 -5.06
N CYS A 9 -8.62 33.48 -5.40
CA CYS A 9 -9.60 33.78 -6.43
C CYS A 9 -10.77 34.63 -5.94
N GLY A 10 -10.76 35.09 -4.69
CA GLY A 10 -11.77 36.01 -4.15
C GLY A 10 -13.07 35.37 -3.65
N TYR A 11 -13.12 34.05 -3.48
CA TYR A 11 -14.30 33.36 -2.93
C TYR A 11 -14.42 33.66 -1.42
N SER A 12 -15.53 34.29 -1.02
CA SER A 12 -15.81 34.62 0.39
C SER A 12 -16.07 33.40 1.28
N ALA A 13 -16.54 32.28 0.69
CA ALA A 13 -16.81 31.02 1.37
C ALA A 13 -15.70 29.95 1.12
N ALA A 14 -14.44 30.38 0.93
CA ALA A 14 -13.33 29.53 0.50
C ALA A 14 -13.13 28.29 1.39
N GLU A 15 -13.34 28.40 2.71
CA GLU A 15 -13.21 27.27 3.63
C GLU A 15 -14.30 26.24 3.41
N SER A 16 -15.57 26.66 3.40
CA SER A 16 -16.73 25.76 3.18
C SER A 16 -16.67 25.08 1.82
N LEU A 17 -16.30 25.83 0.77
CA LEU A 17 -16.12 25.28 -0.57
C LEU A 17 -14.97 24.27 -0.63
N ALA A 18 -13.87 24.56 0.08
CA ALA A 18 -12.74 23.63 0.14
C ALA A 18 -13.10 22.32 0.88
N GLN A 19 -13.89 22.40 1.95
CA GLN A 19 -14.39 21.22 2.67
C GLN A 19 -15.32 20.38 1.78
N GLN A 20 -16.26 21.01 1.08
CA GLN A 20 -17.17 20.33 0.16
C GLN A 20 -16.38 19.65 -0.99
N ALA A 21 -15.45 20.37 -1.61
CA ALA A 21 -14.62 19.84 -2.69
C ALA A 21 -13.77 18.66 -2.20
N PHE A 22 -13.21 18.76 -0.98
CA PHE A 22 -12.46 17.67 -0.38
C PHE A 22 -13.34 16.45 -0.08
N ALA A 23 -14.55 16.65 0.42
CA ALA A 23 -15.47 15.56 0.69
C ALA A 23 -15.85 14.79 -0.59
N VAL A 24 -16.13 15.49 -1.68
CA VAL A 24 -16.40 14.87 -2.99
C VAL A 24 -15.18 14.11 -3.51
N TYR A 25 -14.00 14.74 -3.45
CA TYR A 25 -12.76 14.10 -3.84
C TYR A 25 -12.49 12.83 -3.00
N PHE A 26 -12.67 12.91 -1.67
CA PHE A 26 -12.38 11.81 -0.76
C PHE A 26 -13.37 10.65 -0.95
N ALA A 27 -14.65 10.95 -1.17
CA ALA A 27 -15.64 9.93 -1.52
C ALA A 27 -15.27 9.20 -2.81
N ALA A 28 -14.97 9.94 -3.88
CA ALA A 28 -14.57 9.36 -5.17
C ALA A 28 -13.25 8.58 -5.07
N ARG A 29 -12.33 8.99 -4.19
CA ARG A 29 -11.07 8.29 -3.95
C ARG A 29 -11.27 6.92 -3.30
N ASN A 30 -12.32 6.75 -2.51
CA ASN A 30 -12.64 5.50 -1.82
C ASN A 30 -13.66 4.63 -2.59
N ASP A 31 -14.25 5.15 -3.66
CA ASP A 31 -15.09 4.38 -4.58
C ASP A 31 -14.18 3.63 -5.58
N VAL A 32 -13.68 2.51 -5.14
CA VAL A 32 -12.69 1.70 -5.88
C VAL A 32 -13.23 0.31 -6.18
N GLU A 33 -12.88 -0.21 -7.33
CA GLU A 33 -13.07 -1.61 -7.67
C GLU A 33 -11.86 -2.41 -7.18
N LEU A 34 -12.11 -3.41 -6.35
CA LEU A 34 -11.06 -4.29 -5.84
C LEU A 34 -10.66 -5.30 -6.90
N PHE A 35 -9.39 -5.68 -6.91
CA PHE A 35 -8.92 -6.79 -7.72
C PHE A 35 -9.71 -8.07 -7.41
N ALA A 36 -9.99 -8.87 -8.44
CA ALA A 36 -10.59 -10.18 -8.27
C ALA A 36 -9.77 -11.03 -7.28
N GLY A 37 -10.45 -11.67 -6.35
CA GLY A 37 -9.81 -12.51 -5.35
C GLY A 37 -9.29 -11.78 -4.09
N THR A 38 -9.38 -10.43 -4.00
CA THR A 38 -8.88 -9.67 -2.84
C THR A 38 -9.34 -10.24 -1.50
N HIS A 39 -10.64 -10.39 -1.32
CA HIS A 39 -11.19 -10.93 -0.07
C HIS A 39 -10.74 -12.38 0.19
N THR A 40 -10.75 -13.22 -0.83
CA THR A 40 -10.38 -14.64 -0.72
C THR A 40 -8.92 -14.80 -0.32
N GLN A 41 -8.02 -14.11 -1.01
CA GLN A 41 -6.58 -14.24 -0.78
C GLN A 41 -6.16 -13.66 0.57
N LEU A 42 -6.62 -12.45 0.90
CA LEU A 42 -6.26 -11.83 2.18
C LEU A 42 -6.88 -12.57 3.37
N SER A 43 -8.12 -13.06 3.25
CA SER A 43 -8.74 -13.87 4.32
C SER A 43 -8.01 -15.21 4.52
N ALA A 44 -7.55 -15.85 3.46
CA ALA A 44 -6.78 -17.08 3.56
C ALA A 44 -5.42 -16.85 4.22
N LEU A 45 -4.70 -15.81 3.80
CA LEU A 45 -3.41 -15.45 4.39
C LEU A 45 -3.54 -15.04 5.86
N LYS A 46 -4.59 -14.32 6.23
CA LYS A 46 -4.84 -13.87 7.61
C LYS A 46 -4.99 -15.02 8.61
N GLN A 47 -5.26 -16.24 8.17
CA GLN A 47 -5.31 -17.41 9.05
C GLN A 47 -3.94 -17.80 9.62
N ASN A 48 -2.86 -17.47 8.90
CA ASN A 48 -1.52 -17.90 9.25
C ASN A 48 -0.52 -16.75 9.39
N TYR A 49 -0.86 -15.56 8.91
CA TYR A 49 0.02 -14.39 8.86
C TYR A 49 -0.68 -13.16 9.43
N GLN A 50 0.10 -12.26 10.00
CA GLN A 50 -0.32 -10.91 10.32
C GLN A 50 -0.25 -10.07 9.04
N ILE A 51 -1.33 -9.35 8.71
CA ILE A 51 -1.43 -8.60 7.45
C ILE A 51 -1.47 -7.10 7.76
N GLY A 52 -0.51 -6.36 7.20
CA GLY A 52 -0.47 -4.90 7.28
C GLY A 52 -0.68 -4.25 5.91
N ALA A 53 -1.34 -3.08 5.89
CA ALA A 53 -1.41 -2.24 4.72
C ALA A 53 -0.48 -1.04 4.83
N LEU A 54 0.40 -0.86 3.84
CA LEU A 54 1.37 0.24 3.73
C LEU A 54 1.12 1.02 2.44
N THR A 55 0.66 2.28 2.51
CA THR A 55 0.30 3.05 1.32
C THR A 55 0.86 4.47 1.31
N ASN A 56 1.29 4.93 0.12
CA ASN A 56 1.56 6.35 -0.13
C ASN A 56 0.27 7.16 -0.31
N GLY A 57 -0.84 6.47 -0.54
CA GLY A 57 -2.16 7.08 -0.70
C GLY A 57 -2.83 7.43 0.62
N ASN A 58 -4.01 7.99 0.53
CA ASN A 58 -4.85 8.39 1.65
C ASN A 58 -6.24 7.75 1.61
N ALA A 59 -6.39 6.60 0.93
CA ALA A 59 -7.64 5.86 0.94
C ALA A 59 -7.97 5.37 2.36
N ASP A 60 -9.24 5.39 2.70
CA ASP A 60 -9.75 4.91 3.98
C ASP A 60 -10.24 3.48 3.81
N LEU A 61 -9.54 2.53 4.43
CA LEU A 61 -9.84 1.11 4.28
C LEU A 61 -11.26 0.74 4.77
N ALA A 62 -11.79 1.47 5.76
CA ALA A 62 -13.15 1.24 6.24
C ALA A 62 -14.20 1.72 5.22
N GLN A 63 -13.97 2.85 4.55
CA GLN A 63 -14.84 3.30 3.47
C GLN A 63 -14.76 2.41 2.23
N VAL A 64 -13.59 1.84 1.97
CA VAL A 64 -13.41 0.81 0.92
C VAL A 64 -14.05 -0.53 1.33
N GLY A 65 -14.26 -0.77 2.63
CA GLY A 65 -14.87 -1.99 3.16
C GLY A 65 -13.91 -3.17 3.35
N ILE A 66 -12.60 -2.91 3.45
CA ILE A 66 -11.56 -3.93 3.57
C ILE A 66 -10.68 -3.80 4.84
N ASP A 67 -11.00 -2.89 5.74
CA ASP A 67 -10.26 -2.68 6.98
C ASP A 67 -10.13 -3.94 7.84
N HIS A 68 -11.19 -4.75 7.88
CA HIS A 68 -11.23 -6.02 8.61
C HIS A 68 -10.23 -7.08 8.12
N LEU A 69 -9.67 -6.92 6.92
CA LEU A 69 -8.66 -7.80 6.34
C LEU A 69 -7.24 -7.50 6.84
N PHE A 70 -7.04 -6.35 7.49
CA PHE A 70 -5.72 -5.90 7.95
C PHE A 70 -5.65 -5.84 9.47
N ASP A 71 -4.48 -6.14 10.01
CA ASP A 71 -4.19 -6.06 11.45
C ASP A 71 -3.63 -4.70 11.83
N PHE A 72 -3.01 -4.01 10.87
CA PHE A 72 -2.55 -2.63 10.99
C PHE A 72 -2.53 -1.93 9.63
N TYR A 73 -2.53 -0.59 9.69
CA TYR A 73 -2.53 0.26 8.49
C TYR A 73 -1.70 1.51 8.74
N PHE A 74 -0.79 1.81 7.80
CA PHE A 74 -0.01 3.03 7.80
C PHE A 74 -0.05 3.71 6.44
N ASN A 75 -0.22 5.03 6.45
CA ASN A 75 -0.15 5.86 5.27
C ASN A 75 0.90 6.97 5.41
N SER A 76 1.31 7.54 4.27
CA SER A 76 2.34 8.58 4.24
C SER A 76 2.00 9.84 5.04
N ALA A 77 0.71 10.18 5.17
CA ALA A 77 0.30 11.35 5.95
C ALA A 77 0.47 11.12 7.46
N GLN A 78 0.29 9.88 7.94
CA GLN A 78 0.49 9.52 9.34
C GLN A 78 1.99 9.46 9.70
N ILE A 79 2.82 8.92 8.80
CA ILE A 79 4.24 8.71 9.05
C ILE A 79 5.05 9.99 8.79
N GLY A 80 4.60 10.86 7.88
CA GLY A 80 5.31 12.08 7.46
C GLY A 80 6.29 11.87 6.31
N VAL A 81 6.53 10.63 5.89
CA VAL A 81 7.34 10.25 4.72
C VAL A 81 6.57 9.23 3.86
N SER A 82 7.03 8.98 2.64
CA SER A 82 6.39 8.04 1.71
C SER A 82 7.39 7.00 1.20
N LYS A 83 6.90 5.84 0.76
CA LYS A 83 7.74 4.87 0.03
C LYS A 83 8.40 5.55 -1.20
N PRO A 84 9.67 5.34 -1.48
CA PRO A 84 10.56 4.29 -0.94
C PRO A 84 11.39 4.72 0.28
N HIS A 85 11.06 5.81 1.01
CA HIS A 85 11.85 6.24 2.17
C HIS A 85 11.96 5.12 3.22
N PRO A 86 13.17 4.78 3.73
CA PRO A 86 13.36 3.64 4.63
C PRO A 86 12.55 3.75 5.93
N ASP A 87 12.33 4.96 6.47
CA ASP A 87 11.54 5.16 7.69
C ASP A 87 10.08 4.71 7.53
N PHE A 88 9.57 4.70 6.28
CA PHE A 88 8.23 4.21 6.02
C PHE A 88 8.12 2.71 6.35
N PHE A 89 9.08 1.91 5.90
CA PHE A 89 9.13 0.48 6.18
C PHE A 89 9.53 0.19 7.64
N ALA A 90 10.45 0.99 8.20
CA ALA A 90 10.84 0.89 9.60
C ALA A 90 9.67 1.04 10.57
N THR A 91 8.64 1.82 10.22
CA THR A 91 7.42 1.96 11.02
C THR A 91 6.68 0.62 11.19
N ALA A 92 6.57 -0.18 10.12
CA ALA A 92 5.95 -1.51 10.18
C ALA A 92 6.79 -2.49 11.02
N LEU A 93 8.12 -2.47 10.86
CA LEU A 93 9.04 -3.27 11.66
C LEU A 93 8.91 -2.94 13.16
N ALA A 94 8.91 -1.65 13.49
CA ALA A 94 8.78 -1.19 14.88
C ALA A 94 7.40 -1.55 15.49
N HIS A 95 6.34 -1.50 14.68
CA HIS A 95 4.98 -1.82 15.13
C HIS A 95 4.84 -3.29 15.52
N THR A 96 5.42 -4.20 14.74
CA THR A 96 5.30 -5.64 14.99
C THR A 96 6.39 -6.19 15.92
N GLY A 97 7.54 -5.52 16.01
CA GLY A 97 8.71 -6.01 16.71
C GLY A 97 9.42 -7.18 16.04
N LEU A 98 9.08 -7.50 14.80
CA LEU A 98 9.68 -8.59 14.03
C LEU A 98 10.88 -8.10 13.22
N GLY A 99 11.82 -9.01 12.91
CA GLY A 99 12.93 -8.75 11.99
C GLY A 99 12.44 -8.60 10.54
N ALA A 100 13.17 -7.83 9.74
CA ALA A 100 12.78 -7.54 8.36
C ALA A 100 12.63 -8.79 7.48
N GLU A 101 13.44 -9.80 7.73
CA GLU A 101 13.42 -11.11 7.06
C GLU A 101 12.11 -11.89 7.27
N SER A 102 11.33 -11.54 8.30
CA SER A 102 10.01 -12.12 8.58
C SER A 102 8.90 -11.45 7.78
N PHE A 103 9.21 -10.38 7.04
CA PHE A 103 8.25 -9.64 6.22
C PHE A 103 8.33 -10.06 4.76
N ILE A 104 7.16 -10.13 4.14
CA ILE A 104 7.00 -10.18 2.69
C ILE A 104 6.20 -8.95 2.29
N HIS A 105 6.87 -7.98 1.64
CA HIS A 105 6.17 -6.81 1.10
C HIS A 105 5.65 -7.11 -0.31
N VAL A 106 4.37 -6.87 -0.52
CA VAL A 106 3.70 -7.06 -1.82
C VAL A 106 3.31 -5.70 -2.37
N GLY A 107 3.70 -5.40 -3.60
CA GLY A 107 3.36 -4.12 -4.22
C GLY A 107 3.53 -4.14 -5.74
N ASP A 108 2.99 -3.12 -6.39
CA ASP A 108 2.96 -3.00 -7.84
C ASP A 108 4.07 -2.10 -8.42
N HIS A 109 4.59 -1.17 -7.63
CA HIS A 109 5.57 -0.20 -8.11
C HIS A 109 7.01 -0.70 -7.84
N PRO A 110 7.83 -0.94 -8.91
CA PRO A 110 9.19 -1.47 -8.74
C PRO A 110 10.05 -0.68 -7.75
N GLU A 111 10.10 0.65 -7.86
CA GLU A 111 10.95 1.49 -7.02
C GLU A 111 10.36 1.68 -5.62
N HIS A 112 9.08 2.11 -5.55
CA HIS A 112 8.47 2.48 -4.27
C HIS A 112 8.23 1.29 -3.38
N ASP A 113 7.77 0.18 -3.94
CA ASP A 113 7.40 -1.00 -3.17
C ASP A 113 8.57 -1.98 -3.07
N ILE A 114 9.07 -2.44 -4.20
CA ILE A 114 9.97 -3.59 -4.21
C ILE A 114 11.38 -3.19 -3.79
N ILE A 115 11.98 -2.23 -4.48
CA ILE A 115 13.35 -1.77 -4.18
C ILE A 115 13.40 -1.13 -2.80
N GLY A 116 12.38 -0.33 -2.43
CA GLY A 116 12.30 0.28 -1.11
C GLY A 116 12.20 -0.74 0.02
N ALA A 117 11.37 -1.77 -0.11
CA ALA A 117 11.23 -2.83 0.89
C ALA A 117 12.50 -3.72 0.96
N GLN A 118 13.12 -4.02 -0.18
CA GLN A 118 14.40 -4.73 -0.21
C GLN A 118 15.52 -3.96 0.50
N ALA A 119 15.57 -2.64 0.33
CA ALA A 119 16.52 -1.78 1.03
C ALA A 119 16.30 -1.78 2.56
N ALA A 120 15.07 -2.07 3.01
CA ALA A 120 14.74 -2.27 4.42
C ALA A 120 14.97 -3.73 4.91
N GLY A 121 15.47 -4.62 4.05
CA GLY A 121 15.76 -6.03 4.37
C GLY A 121 14.57 -6.99 4.27
N MET A 122 13.44 -6.53 3.73
CA MET A 122 12.24 -7.36 3.57
C MET A 122 12.33 -8.25 2.33
N ARG A 123 11.69 -9.41 2.36
CA ARG A 123 11.38 -10.21 1.17
C ARG A 123 10.26 -9.54 0.38
N THR A 124 10.20 -9.75 -0.93
CA THR A 124 9.29 -8.99 -1.80
C THR A 124 8.59 -9.85 -2.84
N ILE A 125 7.32 -9.53 -3.10
CA ILE A 125 6.53 -10.05 -4.23
C ILE A 125 6.10 -8.86 -5.10
N TRP A 126 6.43 -8.90 -6.37
CA TRP A 126 6.01 -7.87 -7.31
C TRP A 126 4.71 -8.24 -7.99
N MET A 127 3.67 -7.41 -7.79
CA MET A 127 2.37 -7.53 -8.47
C MET A 127 2.44 -6.82 -9.83
N ASN A 128 2.85 -7.53 -10.88
CA ASN A 128 3.06 -6.99 -12.22
C ASN A 128 1.85 -7.26 -13.16
N SER A 129 0.68 -6.74 -12.81
CA SER A 129 -0.54 -6.91 -13.63
C SER A 129 -0.46 -6.26 -15.02
N GLN A 130 0.47 -5.33 -15.23
CA GLN A 130 0.67 -4.63 -16.51
C GLN A 130 1.74 -5.27 -17.40
N HIS A 131 2.38 -6.34 -16.95
CA HIS A 131 3.46 -7.04 -17.68
C HIS A 131 4.62 -6.14 -18.10
N ILE A 132 4.97 -5.14 -17.29
CA ILE A 132 6.08 -4.26 -17.56
C ILE A 132 7.41 -4.98 -17.31
N PRO A 133 8.49 -4.63 -18.02
CA PRO A 133 9.80 -5.23 -17.76
C PRO A 133 10.38 -4.76 -16.43
N TRP A 134 11.07 -5.67 -15.72
CA TRP A 134 11.80 -5.30 -14.52
C TRP A 134 12.93 -4.30 -14.84
N PRO A 135 13.15 -3.26 -14.01
CA PRO A 135 14.21 -2.29 -14.21
C PRO A 135 15.60 -2.94 -14.30
N ALA A 136 16.36 -2.60 -15.34
CA ALA A 136 17.69 -3.17 -15.54
C ALA A 136 18.65 -2.78 -14.41
N GLY A 137 19.48 -3.73 -13.97
CA GLY A 137 20.49 -3.50 -12.94
C GLY A 137 19.98 -3.52 -11.49
N GLN A 138 18.68 -3.69 -11.29
CA GLN A 138 18.08 -3.80 -9.94
C GLN A 138 17.94 -5.26 -9.50
N THR A 139 18.07 -5.50 -8.20
CA THR A 139 17.81 -6.82 -7.59
C THR A 139 16.35 -7.21 -7.82
N ARG A 140 16.14 -8.42 -8.35
CA ARG A 140 14.78 -8.91 -8.63
C ARG A 140 14.02 -9.18 -7.31
N PRO A 141 12.67 -9.09 -7.34
CA PRO A 141 11.84 -9.57 -6.23
C PRO A 141 12.02 -11.07 -6.00
N CYS A 142 11.63 -11.56 -4.83
CA CYS A 142 11.62 -13.01 -4.54
C CYS A 142 10.63 -13.76 -5.43
N ALA A 143 9.51 -13.12 -5.76
CA ALA A 143 8.52 -13.63 -6.71
C ALA A 143 7.89 -12.49 -7.51
N GLU A 144 7.38 -12.80 -8.71
CA GLU A 144 6.56 -11.93 -9.53
C GLU A 144 5.22 -12.63 -9.77
N ILE A 145 4.12 -11.92 -9.53
CA ILE A 145 2.75 -12.39 -9.80
C ILE A 145 2.04 -11.40 -10.72
N GLN A 146 1.11 -11.88 -11.52
CA GLN A 146 0.34 -11.06 -12.47
C GLN A 146 -1.11 -10.91 -12.04
N HIS A 147 -1.60 -11.87 -11.25
CA HIS A 147 -2.95 -11.90 -10.72
C HIS A 147 -2.89 -12.17 -9.22
N LEU A 148 -3.84 -11.60 -8.48
CA LEU A 148 -3.87 -11.71 -7.03
C LEU A 148 -4.16 -13.14 -6.53
N ASP A 149 -4.77 -13.98 -7.35
CA ASP A 149 -5.00 -15.40 -7.05
C ASP A 149 -3.71 -16.23 -6.90
N GLN A 150 -2.58 -15.74 -7.42
CA GLN A 150 -1.26 -16.34 -7.28
C GLN A 150 -0.59 -16.02 -5.93
N LEU A 151 -1.17 -15.10 -5.13
CA LEU A 151 -0.49 -14.53 -3.97
C LEU A 151 -0.21 -15.56 -2.88
N SER A 152 -1.19 -16.40 -2.54
CA SER A 152 -1.03 -17.39 -1.47
C SER A 152 0.06 -18.42 -1.78
N ASP A 153 0.14 -18.86 -3.02
CA ASP A 153 1.17 -19.80 -3.47
C ASP A 153 2.56 -19.15 -3.43
N ALA A 154 2.68 -17.92 -3.94
CA ALA A 154 3.94 -17.18 -3.91
C ALA A 154 4.44 -16.92 -2.47
N VAL A 155 3.54 -16.62 -1.53
CA VAL A 155 3.89 -16.47 -0.10
C VAL A 155 4.35 -17.80 0.49
N ALA A 156 3.67 -18.91 0.19
CA ALA A 156 4.04 -20.24 0.68
C ALA A 156 5.43 -20.67 0.16
N ASP A 157 5.71 -20.44 -1.11
CA ASP A 157 7.01 -20.77 -1.73
C ASP A 157 8.15 -19.97 -1.08
N ILE A 158 7.96 -18.67 -0.82
CA ILE A 158 8.95 -17.83 -0.14
C ILE A 158 9.15 -18.29 1.32
N HIS A 159 8.10 -18.73 2.00
CA HIS A 159 8.19 -19.17 3.39
C HIS A 159 8.95 -20.51 3.53
N ALA A 160 8.89 -21.38 2.51
CA ALA A 160 9.55 -22.68 2.52
C ALA A 160 11.07 -22.61 2.31
N HIS A 161 11.62 -21.44 1.91
CA HIS A 161 13.03 -21.19 1.62
C HIS A 161 13.62 -20.15 2.55
#